data_780ae2a9392fcecf9d8454d1412fa6c4
#
_entry.id   780ae2a9392fcecf9d8454d1412fa6c4
#
_cell.length_a   1.000
_cell.length_b   1.000
_cell.length_c   1.000
_cell.angle_alpha   90.00
_cell.angle_beta   90.00
_cell.angle_gamma   90.00
#
_symmetry.space_group_name_H-M   'P 1'
#
loop_
_entity.id
_entity.type
_entity.pdbx_description
1 polymer ?
#
loop_
_entity_poly.entity_id
_entity_poly.type
_entity_poly.pdbx_seq_one_letter_code
_entity_poly.pdbx_strand_id
1 'polypeptide(L)'
;PFSGFEQELQTAIDATNRVAEPLGAQLLPIGILPTVTLSQFGAHMMTDQPRYRAMDNALRRLRGAPFEVHIDGTPPLNLTWDDVTLEGANTSFQLHWRLNPEHFANSFNAVQLITPIALALAANSPLLFGHELWQETRIALFKQSIDCRDENHAQRKYPPRVYFGNGWLRQGALELFASSVALFPPIMPVLHEDDPQQELAAGKLPKLHE
;
A
#
# COMPACT_ATOMS: atom_id res chain seq x y z
N PRO A 1 -19.79 13.68 -9.04
CA PRO A 1 -20.38 13.36 -7.73
C PRO A 1 -20.11 11.89 -7.37
N PHE A 2 -20.00 11.57 -6.10
CA PHE A 2 -19.73 10.20 -5.60
C PHE A 2 -20.76 9.17 -6.07
N SER A 3 -22.01 9.57 -6.25
CA SER A 3 -23.09 8.73 -6.79
C SER A 3 -22.83 8.21 -8.21
N GLY A 4 -22.22 9.03 -9.08
CA GLY A 4 -21.83 8.58 -10.42
C GLY A 4 -20.76 7.51 -10.39
N PHE A 5 -19.77 7.68 -9.49
CA PHE A 5 -18.71 6.71 -9.29
C PHE A 5 -19.23 5.37 -8.72
N GLU A 6 -20.12 5.42 -7.73
CA GLU A 6 -20.80 4.26 -7.20
C GLU A 6 -21.55 3.49 -8.29
N GLN A 7 -22.27 4.22 -9.15
CA GLN A 7 -23.02 3.62 -10.26
C GLN A 7 -22.10 2.98 -11.31
N GLU A 8 -20.96 3.61 -11.64
CA GLU A 8 -19.96 3.03 -12.55
C GLU A 8 -19.37 1.74 -11.97
N LEU A 9 -19.01 1.73 -10.69
CA LEU A 9 -18.49 0.55 -10.01
C LEU A 9 -19.53 -0.58 -10.00
N GLN A 10 -20.78 -0.29 -9.62
CA GLN A 10 -21.85 -1.29 -9.62
C GLN A 10 -22.08 -1.85 -11.03
N THR A 11 -22.08 -0.98 -12.06
CA THR A 11 -22.22 -1.39 -13.46
C THR A 11 -21.08 -2.35 -13.87
N ALA A 12 -19.85 -2.09 -13.46
CA ALA A 12 -18.72 -2.96 -13.77
C ALA A 12 -18.83 -4.30 -13.06
N ILE A 13 -19.25 -4.34 -11.79
CA ILE A 13 -19.49 -5.55 -11.02
C ILE A 13 -20.60 -6.39 -11.68
N ASP A 14 -21.73 -5.78 -12.03
CA ASP A 14 -22.86 -6.46 -12.66
C ASP A 14 -22.50 -6.99 -14.05
N ALA A 15 -21.72 -6.24 -14.82
CA ALA A 15 -21.24 -6.69 -16.12
C ALA A 15 -20.33 -7.91 -16.01
N THR A 16 -19.46 -7.92 -15.02
CA THR A 16 -18.56 -9.08 -14.75
C THR A 16 -19.35 -10.28 -14.27
N ASN A 17 -20.30 -10.09 -13.37
CA ASN A 17 -21.14 -11.18 -12.87
C ASN A 17 -22.00 -11.83 -13.97
N ARG A 18 -22.54 -11.05 -14.92
CA ARG A 18 -23.24 -11.61 -16.09
C ARG A 18 -22.39 -12.57 -16.92
N VAL A 19 -21.08 -12.35 -16.98
CA VAL A 19 -20.14 -13.25 -17.67
C VAL A 19 -19.76 -14.45 -16.81
N ALA A 20 -19.64 -14.25 -15.50
CA ALA A 20 -19.21 -15.27 -14.56
C ALA A 20 -20.33 -16.29 -14.25
N GLU A 21 -21.60 -15.85 -14.15
CA GLU A 21 -22.74 -16.65 -13.77
C GLU A 21 -22.94 -17.92 -14.62
N PRO A 22 -22.87 -17.87 -15.99
CA PRO A 22 -22.97 -19.09 -16.81
C PRO A 22 -21.80 -20.07 -16.59
N LEU A 23 -20.69 -19.60 -16.00
CA LEU A 23 -19.54 -20.43 -15.65
C LEU A 23 -19.62 -20.98 -14.21
N GLY A 24 -20.72 -20.75 -13.50
CA GLY A 24 -20.90 -21.12 -12.10
C GLY A 24 -20.01 -20.31 -11.13
N ALA A 25 -19.58 -19.10 -11.53
CA ALA A 25 -18.71 -18.22 -10.76
C ALA A 25 -19.41 -16.90 -10.42
N GLN A 26 -18.90 -16.19 -9.43
CA GLN A 26 -19.36 -14.89 -9.01
C GLN A 26 -18.17 -13.99 -8.65
N LEU A 27 -18.23 -12.72 -9.01
CA LEU A 27 -17.27 -11.71 -8.54
C LEU A 27 -17.65 -11.27 -7.13
N LEU A 28 -16.71 -11.39 -6.21
CA LEU A 28 -16.86 -10.95 -4.83
C LEU A 28 -15.68 -10.02 -4.47
N PRO A 29 -15.93 -8.74 -4.18
CA PRO A 29 -14.91 -7.84 -3.64
C PRO A 29 -14.47 -8.32 -2.24
N ILE A 30 -13.15 -8.48 -2.07
CA ILE A 30 -12.55 -8.92 -0.79
C ILE A 30 -11.33 -8.07 -0.46
N GLY A 31 -11.01 -7.95 0.82
CA GLY A 31 -9.79 -7.27 1.28
C GLY A 31 -8.57 -8.18 1.31
N ILE A 32 -8.72 -9.41 1.80
CA ILE A 32 -7.73 -10.49 1.74
C ILE A 32 -8.48 -11.74 1.34
N LEU A 33 -7.87 -12.60 0.51
CA LEU A 33 -8.46 -13.90 0.16
C LEU A 33 -8.49 -14.82 1.40
N PRO A 34 -9.66 -15.10 2.00
CA PRO A 34 -9.74 -15.79 3.28
C PRO A 34 -9.38 -17.28 3.21
N THR A 35 -9.40 -17.85 2.00
CA THR A 35 -9.17 -19.28 1.76
C THR A 35 -7.73 -19.61 1.41
N VAL A 36 -6.87 -18.60 1.23
CA VAL A 36 -5.46 -18.85 0.94
C VAL A 36 -4.74 -19.43 2.15
N THR A 37 -3.93 -20.46 1.93
CA THR A 37 -3.10 -21.06 2.97
C THR A 37 -1.63 -20.63 2.81
N LEU A 38 -0.87 -20.67 3.91
CA LEU A 38 0.53 -20.29 3.89
C LEU A 38 1.34 -21.17 2.91
N SER A 39 1.01 -22.44 2.76
CA SER A 39 1.68 -23.36 1.84
C SER A 39 1.45 -23.04 0.36
N GLN A 40 0.40 -22.29 0.04
CA GLN A 40 0.10 -21.83 -1.32
C GLN A 40 0.72 -20.48 -1.63
N PHE A 41 1.26 -19.78 -0.61
CA PHE A 41 1.76 -18.42 -0.72
C PHE A 41 3.28 -18.39 -0.87
N GLY A 42 3.81 -17.47 -1.65
CA GLY A 42 5.24 -17.32 -1.83
C GLY A 42 5.65 -16.63 -3.12
N ALA A 43 6.96 -16.56 -3.39
CA ALA A 43 7.55 -15.83 -4.51
C ALA A 43 6.98 -16.23 -5.89
N HIS A 44 6.47 -17.46 -6.04
CA HIS A 44 5.85 -17.93 -7.29
C HIS A 44 4.52 -17.22 -7.62
N MET A 45 3.91 -16.57 -6.65
CA MET A 45 2.69 -15.76 -6.85
C MET A 45 2.99 -14.33 -7.29
N MET A 46 4.24 -13.90 -7.21
CA MET A 46 4.64 -12.57 -7.67
C MET A 46 4.50 -12.48 -9.20
N THR A 47 3.84 -11.42 -9.68
CA THR A 47 3.78 -11.15 -11.12
C THR A 47 5.18 -11.05 -11.69
N ASP A 48 5.46 -11.80 -12.76
CA ASP A 48 6.77 -11.84 -13.40
C ASP A 48 7.08 -10.55 -14.19
N GLN A 49 7.38 -9.49 -13.45
CA GLN A 49 7.78 -8.20 -13.99
C GLN A 49 9.13 -7.76 -13.40
N PRO A 50 10.04 -7.20 -14.20
CA PRO A 50 11.36 -6.75 -13.73
C PRO A 50 11.28 -5.78 -12.55
N ARG A 51 10.29 -4.88 -12.54
CA ARG A 51 10.09 -3.89 -11.46
C ARG A 51 9.80 -4.53 -10.11
N TYR A 52 9.01 -5.60 -10.06
CA TYR A 52 8.68 -6.28 -8.81
C TYR A 52 9.89 -7.01 -8.23
N ARG A 53 10.69 -7.65 -9.09
CA ARG A 53 11.97 -8.27 -8.68
C ARG A 53 12.97 -7.22 -8.19
N ALA A 54 13.04 -6.07 -8.86
CA ALA A 54 13.92 -4.97 -8.46
C ALA A 54 13.49 -4.40 -7.09
N MET A 55 12.19 -4.20 -6.89
CA MET A 55 11.63 -3.72 -5.62
C MET A 55 11.88 -4.70 -4.47
N ASP A 56 11.58 -5.99 -4.67
CA ASP A 56 11.85 -7.04 -3.68
C ASP A 56 13.33 -7.06 -3.26
N ASN A 57 14.22 -7.10 -4.23
CA ASN A 57 15.66 -7.07 -3.97
C ASN A 57 16.10 -5.79 -3.22
N ALA A 58 15.53 -4.64 -3.55
CA ALA A 58 15.87 -3.38 -2.92
C ALA A 58 15.39 -3.33 -1.45
N LEU A 59 14.16 -3.74 -1.18
CA LEU A 59 13.59 -3.77 0.17
C LEU A 59 14.33 -4.76 1.07
N ARG A 60 14.64 -5.95 0.56
CA ARG A 60 15.44 -6.95 1.28
C ARG A 60 16.85 -6.45 1.61
N ARG A 61 17.51 -5.75 0.69
CA ARG A 61 18.82 -5.14 0.94
C ARG A 61 18.76 -4.06 2.01
N LEU A 62 17.73 -3.22 1.98
CA LEU A 62 17.53 -2.19 3.00
C LEU A 62 17.25 -2.79 4.37
N ARG A 63 16.48 -3.85 4.44
CA ARG A 63 16.17 -4.56 5.68
C ARG A 63 17.37 -5.31 6.23
N GLY A 64 18.12 -6.01 5.39
CA GLY A 64 19.26 -6.85 5.78
C GLY A 64 18.93 -8.10 6.60
N ALA A 65 17.65 -8.40 6.80
CA ALA A 65 17.11 -9.53 7.52
C ALA A 65 15.72 -9.91 6.98
N PRO A 66 15.17 -11.08 7.29
CA PRO A 66 13.78 -11.41 6.98
C PRO A 66 12.79 -10.41 7.60
N PHE A 67 11.60 -10.32 7.01
CA PHE A 67 10.49 -9.54 7.56
C PHE A 67 9.81 -10.33 8.67
N GLU A 68 9.62 -9.70 9.82
CA GLU A 68 8.93 -10.28 10.96
C GLU A 68 7.49 -9.71 10.99
N VAL A 69 6.51 -10.60 10.96
CA VAL A 69 5.09 -10.25 11.02
C VAL A 69 4.48 -10.87 12.26
N HIS A 70 3.98 -10.03 13.15
CA HIS A 70 3.25 -10.43 14.34
C HIS A 70 1.93 -9.69 14.41
N ILE A 71 0.82 -10.42 14.33
CA ILE A 71 -0.54 -9.86 14.38
C ILE A 71 -1.34 -10.62 15.43
N ASP A 72 -1.86 -9.91 16.41
CA ASP A 72 -2.72 -10.49 17.45
C ASP A 72 -4.02 -11.02 16.84
N GLY A 73 -4.47 -12.15 17.36
CA GLY A 73 -5.70 -12.80 16.88
C GLY A 73 -5.92 -14.15 17.53
N THR A 74 -6.81 -14.96 16.94
CA THR A 74 -7.22 -16.27 17.47
C THR A 74 -7.02 -17.36 16.40
N PRO A 75 -5.90 -18.10 16.42
CA PRO A 75 -4.67 -17.81 17.17
C PRO A 75 -3.91 -16.63 16.58
N PRO A 76 -2.92 -16.03 17.31
CA PRO A 76 -2.10 -14.97 16.75
C PRO A 76 -1.26 -15.49 15.58
N LEU A 77 -1.03 -14.62 14.60
CA LEU A 77 -0.17 -14.91 13.45
C LEU A 77 1.26 -14.45 13.75
N ASN A 78 2.21 -15.35 13.60
CA ASN A 78 3.64 -15.08 13.71
C ASN A 78 4.33 -15.67 12.48
N LEU A 79 4.96 -14.83 11.67
CA LEU A 79 5.66 -15.25 10.45
C LEU A 79 7.02 -14.57 10.37
N THR A 80 8.00 -15.33 9.91
CA THR A 80 9.27 -14.81 9.39
C THR A 80 9.25 -15.05 7.88
N TRP A 81 9.46 -14.01 7.08
CA TRP A 81 9.26 -14.05 5.63
C TRP A 81 10.40 -13.41 4.87
N ASP A 82 10.87 -14.04 3.79
CA ASP A 82 12.10 -13.65 3.11
C ASP A 82 11.92 -12.69 1.93
N ASP A 83 10.68 -12.42 1.51
CA ASP A 83 10.37 -11.59 0.36
C ASP A 83 9.18 -10.66 0.63
N VAL A 84 8.80 -9.82 -0.35
CA VAL A 84 7.70 -8.86 -0.22
C VAL A 84 6.35 -9.41 -0.63
N THR A 85 6.21 -10.70 -0.89
CA THR A 85 4.95 -11.27 -1.38
C THR A 85 3.81 -11.18 -0.39
N LEU A 86 4.08 -11.12 0.91
CA LEU A 86 3.04 -10.88 1.94
C LEU A 86 2.30 -9.56 1.75
N GLU A 87 2.98 -8.52 1.23
CA GLU A 87 2.32 -7.27 0.86
C GLU A 87 1.25 -7.51 -0.21
N GLY A 88 1.54 -8.37 -1.18
CA GLY A 88 0.62 -8.73 -2.26
C GLY A 88 -0.67 -9.44 -1.81
N ALA A 89 -0.75 -9.94 -0.58
CA ALA A 89 -2.00 -10.44 -0.02
C ALA A 89 -3.03 -9.33 0.25
N ASN A 90 -2.57 -8.08 0.35
CA ASN A 90 -3.41 -6.91 0.61
C ASN A 90 -4.03 -6.41 -0.69
N THR A 91 -5.26 -6.80 -1.01
CA THR A 91 -5.98 -6.15 -2.09
C THR A 91 -6.47 -4.78 -1.64
N SER A 92 -6.53 -3.81 -2.54
CA SER A 92 -6.91 -2.45 -2.19
C SER A 92 -7.90 -1.85 -3.17
N PHE A 93 -8.68 -0.90 -2.67
CA PHE A 93 -9.49 0.00 -3.47
C PHE A 93 -8.94 1.42 -3.29
N GLN A 94 -8.60 2.09 -4.38
CA GLN A 94 -8.03 3.44 -4.35
C GLN A 94 -9.00 4.45 -4.93
N LEU A 95 -9.24 5.52 -4.19
CA LEU A 95 -9.98 6.69 -4.66
C LEU A 95 -8.97 7.82 -4.95
N HIS A 96 -8.86 8.22 -6.21
CA HIS A 96 -8.02 9.33 -6.62
C HIS A 96 -8.84 10.62 -6.65
N TRP A 97 -8.51 11.53 -5.75
CA TRP A 97 -9.18 12.82 -5.63
C TRP A 97 -8.29 13.94 -6.13
N ARG A 98 -8.69 14.56 -7.25
CA ARG A 98 -8.01 15.73 -7.81
C ARG A 98 -8.36 16.98 -7.00
N LEU A 99 -7.35 17.63 -6.45
CA LEU A 99 -7.47 18.83 -5.63
C LEU A 99 -6.80 20.04 -6.29
N ASN A 100 -7.32 21.24 -5.97
CA ASN A 100 -6.57 22.48 -6.22
C ASN A 100 -5.36 22.51 -5.24
N PRO A 101 -4.14 22.76 -5.73
CA PRO A 101 -2.95 22.84 -4.90
C PRO A 101 -3.07 23.78 -3.69
N GLU A 102 -3.78 24.90 -3.83
CA GLU A 102 -4.03 25.87 -2.75
C GLU A 102 -4.83 25.29 -1.57
N HIS A 103 -5.65 24.28 -1.83
CA HIS A 103 -6.47 23.62 -0.80
C HIS A 103 -5.89 22.30 -0.32
N PHE A 104 -4.73 21.90 -0.85
CA PHE A 104 -4.17 20.56 -0.62
C PHE A 104 -3.99 20.26 0.88
N ALA A 105 -3.34 21.14 1.64
CA ALA A 105 -3.07 20.92 3.06
C ALA A 105 -4.36 20.73 3.87
N ASN A 106 -5.37 21.59 3.67
CA ASN A 106 -6.64 21.49 4.37
C ASN A 106 -7.39 20.21 4.01
N SER A 107 -7.43 19.87 2.72
CA SER A 107 -8.10 18.65 2.23
C SER A 107 -7.41 17.40 2.73
N PHE A 108 -6.08 17.36 2.69
CA PHE A 108 -5.29 16.25 3.22
C PHE A 108 -5.57 16.05 4.72
N ASN A 109 -5.50 17.13 5.50
CA ASN A 109 -5.76 17.07 6.95
C ASN A 109 -7.20 16.64 7.26
N ALA A 110 -8.18 17.09 6.49
CA ALA A 110 -9.57 16.64 6.64
C ALA A 110 -9.71 15.13 6.35
N VAL A 111 -9.06 14.63 5.28
CA VAL A 111 -9.04 13.19 4.99
C VAL A 111 -8.39 12.40 6.12
N GLN A 112 -7.31 12.89 6.71
CA GLN A 112 -6.68 12.24 7.87
C GLN A 112 -7.66 12.12 9.06
N LEU A 113 -8.46 13.15 9.31
CA LEU A 113 -9.47 13.14 10.39
C LEU A 113 -10.59 12.12 10.15
N ILE A 114 -11.05 11.97 8.92
CA ILE A 114 -12.14 11.03 8.60
C ILE A 114 -11.68 9.59 8.36
N THR A 115 -10.37 9.38 8.11
CA THR A 115 -9.81 8.05 7.81
C THR A 115 -10.19 6.98 8.84
N PRO A 116 -10.10 7.19 10.17
CA PRO A 116 -10.49 6.17 11.14
C PRO A 116 -11.97 5.77 11.03
N ILE A 117 -12.85 6.74 10.74
CA ILE A 117 -14.29 6.50 10.60
C ILE A 117 -14.56 5.69 9.32
N ALA A 118 -13.98 6.14 8.20
CA ALA A 118 -14.10 5.44 6.92
C ALA A 118 -13.57 4.00 7.02
N LEU A 119 -12.43 3.81 7.69
CA LEU A 119 -11.83 2.51 7.92
C LEU A 119 -12.72 1.60 8.76
N ALA A 120 -13.30 2.11 9.84
CA ALA A 120 -14.21 1.33 10.70
C ALA A 120 -15.46 0.84 9.95
N LEU A 121 -15.93 1.61 8.96
CA LEU A 121 -17.08 1.24 8.13
C LEU A 121 -16.70 0.29 6.99
N ALA A 122 -15.47 0.34 6.49
CA ALA A 122 -15.00 -0.38 5.31
C ALA A 122 -14.13 -1.60 5.63
N ALA A 123 -13.83 -1.88 6.90
CA ALA A 123 -13.01 -3.01 7.31
C ALA A 123 -13.64 -4.34 6.85
N ASN A 124 -12.86 -5.15 6.10
CA ASN A 124 -13.35 -6.36 5.46
C ASN A 124 -12.27 -7.45 5.28
N SER A 125 -11.26 -7.49 6.15
CA SER A 125 -10.14 -8.42 6.02
C SER A 125 -9.76 -9.12 7.34
N PRO A 126 -10.72 -9.81 8.01
CA PRO A 126 -10.46 -10.41 9.31
C PRO A 126 -9.69 -11.75 9.25
N LEU A 127 -9.56 -12.36 8.09
CA LEU A 127 -8.98 -13.71 7.96
C LEU A 127 -7.71 -13.68 7.11
N LEU A 128 -6.65 -14.35 7.60
CA LEU A 128 -5.41 -14.56 6.86
C LEU A 128 -4.80 -15.92 7.27
N PHE A 129 -4.49 -16.78 6.30
CA PHE A 129 -3.86 -18.10 6.51
C PHE A 129 -4.53 -18.97 7.59
N GLY A 130 -5.86 -18.89 7.70
CA GLY A 130 -6.62 -19.64 8.69
C GLY A 130 -6.67 -19.02 10.09
N HIS A 131 -6.12 -17.83 10.29
CA HIS A 131 -6.18 -17.08 11.54
C HIS A 131 -7.29 -16.03 11.47
N GLU A 132 -8.04 -15.87 12.57
CA GLU A 132 -8.96 -14.75 12.78
C GLU A 132 -8.20 -13.63 13.49
N LEU A 133 -7.98 -12.52 12.77
CA LEU A 133 -7.11 -11.43 13.19
C LEU A 133 -7.93 -10.13 13.37
N TRP A 134 -7.36 -8.98 13.00
CA TRP A 134 -8.06 -7.70 13.09
C TRP A 134 -9.17 -7.60 12.04
N GLN A 135 -10.23 -6.83 12.28
CA GLN A 135 -11.25 -6.55 11.27
C GLN A 135 -10.65 -5.94 9.99
N GLU A 136 -9.50 -5.27 10.13
CA GLU A 136 -8.70 -4.75 9.04
C GLU A 136 -7.24 -5.18 9.19
N THR A 137 -6.97 -6.46 8.96
CA THR A 137 -5.65 -7.09 9.05
C THR A 137 -4.63 -6.46 8.09
N ARG A 138 -5.08 -5.89 6.96
CA ARG A 138 -4.22 -5.27 5.95
C ARG A 138 -3.34 -4.17 6.54
N ILE A 139 -3.81 -3.42 7.54
CA ILE A 139 -3.01 -2.38 8.19
C ILE A 139 -1.76 -2.98 8.83
N ALA A 140 -1.94 -4.00 9.66
CA ALA A 140 -0.83 -4.64 10.37
C ALA A 140 0.08 -5.39 9.39
N LEU A 141 -0.51 -6.15 8.47
CA LEU A 141 0.22 -6.93 7.48
C LEU A 141 1.08 -6.04 6.57
N PHE A 142 0.50 -5.01 5.96
CA PHE A 142 1.21 -4.10 5.06
C PHE A 142 2.38 -3.41 5.76
N LYS A 143 2.15 -2.87 6.96
CA LYS A 143 3.20 -2.17 7.72
C LYS A 143 4.38 -3.06 8.06
N GLN A 144 4.15 -4.33 8.34
CA GLN A 144 5.18 -5.26 8.83
C GLN A 144 5.87 -6.00 7.67
N SER A 145 5.13 -6.34 6.61
CA SER A 145 5.66 -7.11 5.47
C SER A 145 6.65 -6.35 4.59
N ILE A 146 6.72 -5.02 4.72
CA ILE A 146 7.68 -4.16 4.01
C ILE A 146 8.45 -3.22 4.93
N ASP A 147 8.55 -3.54 6.22
CA ASP A 147 9.32 -2.73 7.17
C ASP A 147 10.82 -2.89 6.94
N CYS A 148 11.41 -1.91 6.27
CA CYS A 148 12.83 -1.90 5.90
C CYS A 148 13.77 -1.40 7.00
N ARG A 149 13.26 -1.12 8.22
CA ARG A 149 14.13 -0.70 9.32
C ARG A 149 15.00 -1.88 9.76
N ASP A 150 16.30 -1.67 9.82
CA ASP A 150 17.19 -2.58 10.53
C ASP A 150 16.97 -2.47 12.06
N GLU A 151 17.60 -3.36 12.83
CA GLU A 151 17.47 -3.37 14.29
C GLU A 151 17.88 -2.04 14.93
N ASN A 152 18.93 -1.37 14.43
CA ASN A 152 19.40 -0.10 14.96
C ASN A 152 18.36 1.02 14.73
N HIS A 153 17.76 1.09 13.55
CA HIS A 153 16.72 2.06 13.23
C HIS A 153 15.45 1.80 14.05
N ALA A 154 15.07 0.52 14.23
CA ALA A 154 13.93 0.16 15.06
C ALA A 154 14.14 0.54 16.53
N GLN A 155 15.32 0.25 17.10
CA GLN A 155 15.68 0.61 18.48
C GLN A 155 15.71 2.13 18.70
N ARG A 156 16.14 2.91 17.71
CA ARG A 156 16.14 4.39 17.77
C ARG A 156 14.78 5.00 17.50
N LYS A 157 13.72 4.18 17.33
CA LYS A 157 12.34 4.61 17.07
C LYS A 157 12.18 5.46 15.81
N TYR A 158 12.99 5.22 14.79
CA TYR A 158 12.74 5.81 13.48
C TYR A 158 11.36 5.34 12.96
N PRO A 159 10.58 6.20 12.31
CA PRO A 159 9.29 5.80 11.78
C PRO A 159 9.47 4.71 10.71
N PRO A 160 8.58 3.72 10.63
CA PRO A 160 8.55 2.82 9.49
C PRO A 160 8.20 3.61 8.22
N ARG A 161 8.58 3.12 7.05
CA ARG A 161 8.22 3.78 5.78
C ARG A 161 6.71 3.92 5.59
N VAL A 162 5.97 2.92 6.03
CA VAL A 162 4.50 2.96 6.05
C VAL A 162 4.03 3.50 7.39
N TYR A 163 3.64 4.77 7.42
CA TYR A 163 3.18 5.46 8.63
C TYR A 163 2.16 6.54 8.28
N PHE A 164 1.46 7.03 9.29
CA PHE A 164 0.36 7.96 9.12
C PHE A 164 0.80 9.44 8.97
N GLY A 165 2.09 9.71 9.06
CA GLY A 165 2.69 11.04 8.95
C GLY A 165 3.19 11.59 10.29
N ASN A 166 3.85 12.75 10.23
CA ASN A 166 4.49 13.40 11.37
C ASN A 166 3.63 14.53 11.99
N GLY A 167 2.46 14.79 11.45
CA GLY A 167 1.57 15.87 11.90
C GLY A 167 0.75 16.46 10.76
N TRP A 168 0.11 17.59 11.06
CA TRP A 168 -0.75 18.29 10.11
C TRP A 168 0.08 19.04 9.07
N LEU A 169 -0.33 18.97 7.81
CA LEU A 169 0.25 19.79 6.76
C LEU A 169 -0.18 21.26 6.94
N ARG A 170 0.75 22.18 6.66
CA ARG A 170 0.53 23.62 6.81
C ARG A 170 0.64 24.41 5.53
N GLN A 171 1.51 24.00 4.62
CA GLN A 171 1.85 24.74 3.39
C GLN A 171 1.37 24.03 2.13
N GLY A 172 1.41 22.69 2.08
CA GLY A 172 0.95 21.95 0.91
C GLY A 172 1.67 20.62 0.67
N ALA A 173 1.53 20.10 -0.54
CA ALA A 173 2.03 18.78 -0.92
C ALA A 173 3.56 18.66 -0.79
N LEU A 174 4.31 19.73 -1.00
CA LEU A 174 5.78 19.71 -0.92
C LEU A 174 6.30 19.23 0.45
N GLU A 175 5.56 19.49 1.53
CA GLU A 175 5.92 19.01 2.87
C GLU A 175 5.97 17.48 2.95
N LEU A 176 5.10 16.77 2.24
CA LEU A 176 5.11 15.30 2.19
C LEU A 176 6.37 14.78 1.51
N PHE A 177 6.73 15.37 0.36
CA PHE A 177 7.95 14.99 -0.36
C PHE A 177 9.20 15.31 0.46
N ALA A 178 9.27 16.51 1.04
CA ALA A 178 10.39 16.92 1.87
C ALA A 178 10.56 16.00 3.09
N SER A 179 9.47 15.62 3.74
CA SER A 179 9.45 14.67 4.86
C SER A 179 9.93 13.28 4.42
N SER A 180 9.45 12.78 3.29
CA SER A 180 9.88 11.48 2.76
C SER A 180 11.37 11.45 2.43
N VAL A 181 11.89 12.48 1.75
CA VAL A 181 13.32 12.58 1.41
C VAL A 181 14.19 12.69 2.67
N ALA A 182 13.72 13.42 3.69
CA ALA A 182 14.47 13.60 4.94
C ALA A 182 14.53 12.33 5.81
N LEU A 183 13.49 11.48 5.74
CA LEU A 183 13.35 10.33 6.64
C LEU A 183 13.79 9.00 6.02
N PHE A 184 13.70 8.87 4.70
CA PHE A 184 13.85 7.56 4.06
C PHE A 184 14.83 7.59 2.89
N PRO A 185 15.75 6.62 2.80
CA PRO A 185 16.55 6.44 1.61
C PRO A 185 15.64 6.01 0.44
N PRO A 186 16.00 6.33 -0.82
CA PRO A 186 15.28 5.84 -1.97
C PRO A 186 15.34 4.31 -2.03
N ILE A 187 14.21 3.67 -2.34
CA ILE A 187 14.15 2.19 -2.47
C ILE A 187 14.95 1.75 -3.70
N MET A 188 14.72 2.40 -4.82
CA MET A 188 15.41 2.13 -6.08
C MET A 188 16.05 3.44 -6.58
N PRO A 189 17.33 3.70 -6.22
CA PRO A 189 18.01 4.94 -6.62
C PRO A 189 18.42 4.87 -8.10
N VAL A 190 17.45 4.99 -9.01
CA VAL A 190 17.71 5.10 -10.44
C VAL A 190 17.93 6.56 -10.78
N LEU A 191 19.16 6.88 -11.20
CA LEU A 191 19.49 8.22 -11.68
C LEU A 191 19.26 8.25 -13.20
N HIS A 192 18.52 9.27 -13.65
CA HIS A 192 18.35 9.57 -15.05
C HIS A 192 19.32 10.64 -15.48
N GLU A 193 19.75 10.57 -16.76
CA GLU A 193 20.62 11.59 -17.36
C GLU A 193 19.86 12.89 -17.65
N ASP A 194 18.52 12.82 -17.72
CA ASP A 194 17.65 13.96 -17.98
C ASP A 194 17.61 14.90 -16.77
N ASP A 195 17.85 16.19 -17.02
CA ASP A 195 17.70 17.24 -16.00
C ASP A 195 16.21 17.64 -15.91
N PRO A 196 15.52 17.36 -14.81
CA PRO A 196 14.10 17.66 -14.67
C PRO A 196 13.79 19.15 -14.73
N GLN A 197 14.73 20.02 -14.36
CA GLN A 197 14.56 21.47 -14.43
C GLN A 197 14.63 21.97 -15.88
N GLN A 198 15.51 21.41 -16.68
CA GLN A 198 15.61 21.73 -18.12
C GLN A 198 14.39 21.22 -18.88
N GLU A 199 13.90 20.02 -18.57
CA GLU A 199 12.68 19.50 -19.19
C GLU A 199 11.47 20.36 -18.86
N LEU A 200 11.32 20.77 -17.60
CA LEU A 200 10.23 21.66 -17.18
C LEU A 200 10.31 23.02 -17.85
N ALA A 201 11.51 23.61 -17.95
CA ALA A 201 11.74 24.87 -18.66
C ALA A 201 11.43 24.76 -20.16
N ALA A 202 11.60 23.58 -20.76
CA ALA A 202 11.23 23.28 -22.13
C ALA A 202 9.73 22.96 -22.31
N GLY A 203 8.91 23.07 -21.26
CA GLY A 203 7.48 22.78 -21.27
C GLY A 203 7.14 21.28 -21.31
N LYS A 204 8.11 20.42 -20.98
CA LYS A 204 7.89 18.98 -20.86
C LYS A 204 7.65 18.60 -19.40
N LEU A 205 6.87 17.56 -19.16
CA LEU A 205 6.77 16.98 -17.83
C LEU A 205 7.98 16.09 -17.58
N PRO A 206 8.76 16.35 -16.51
CA PRO A 206 9.83 15.44 -16.11
C PRO A 206 9.27 14.06 -15.82
N LYS A 207 10.05 13.03 -16.14
CA LYS A 207 9.69 11.66 -15.77
C LYS A 207 9.81 11.51 -14.26
N LEU A 208 8.72 11.04 -13.63
CA LEU A 208 8.78 10.57 -12.25
C LEU A 208 9.32 9.14 -12.26
N HIS A 209 10.36 8.91 -11.50
CA HIS A 209 10.95 7.60 -11.32
C HIS A 209 10.63 7.13 -9.90
N GLU A 210 10.02 5.96 -9.82
CA GLU A 210 9.62 5.29 -8.59
C GLU A 210 10.83 4.69 -7.84
#